data_53929b6ba9c389361fe1776e087d8454
#
_entry.id   53929b6ba9c389361fe1776e087d8454
#
_cell.length_a   1.000
_cell.length_b   1.000
_cell.length_c   1.000
_cell.angle_alpha   90.00
_cell.angle_beta   90.00
_cell.angle_gamma   90.00
#
_symmetry.space_group_name_H-M   'P 1'
#
loop_
_entity.id
_entity.type
_entity.pdbx_description
1 polymer ?
#
loop_
_entity_poly.entity_id
_entity_poly.type
_entity_poly.pdbx_seq_one_letter_code
_entity_poly.pdbx_strand_id
1 'polypeptide(L)'
;MSEAVGAGPEGRISRRFAALASAGRAGLVTYLTCGDPDGESFAGILAQLPEAGADLIEIGMPFSDPMADGPSIQAAGLRALNAGMTLARTLGIVRNFRARDPATPIVLMGYYNPIYRYGVDRFLGDAKAAGVDGLIIVDLPPEHDDELCLPALAAGLDFIRLATPTTDDKRLPAVLAHTAGFIYYVSIAGITGTKAADADTVAGAVARLRRHSRLPVAVGFGIRTPQQAAAVARIADAAVVGSALVERVAANLDGAGKAKPGLVAAVIDAVKALALGVRGARRAAAA
;
A
#
# COMPACT_ATOMS: atom_id res chain seq x y z
N MET A 1 1.71 26.20 -14.32
CA MET A 1 2.11 25.59 -13.04
C MET A 1 0.80 25.34 -12.30
N SER A 2 0.24 24.14 -12.42
CA SER A 2 -0.95 23.73 -11.68
C SER A 2 -0.51 23.32 -10.29
N GLU A 3 -1.00 24.01 -9.26
CA GLU A 3 -0.81 23.57 -7.87
C GLU A 3 -1.47 22.21 -7.70
N ALA A 4 -0.72 21.25 -7.15
CA ALA A 4 -1.22 19.93 -6.80
C ALA A 4 -2.32 20.10 -5.74
N VAL A 5 -3.58 19.90 -6.14
CA VAL A 5 -4.74 19.83 -5.25
C VAL A 5 -4.78 18.42 -4.68
N GLY A 6 -4.00 18.18 -3.64
CA GLY A 6 -4.06 16.96 -2.84
C GLY A 6 -4.46 17.28 -1.40
N ALA A 7 -4.68 16.29 -0.57
CA ALA A 7 -4.73 16.51 0.87
C ALA A 7 -3.45 17.27 1.23
N GLY A 8 -3.57 18.54 1.59
CA GLY A 8 -2.45 19.46 1.75
C GLY A 8 -1.35 18.92 2.68
N PRO A 9 -0.30 19.69 2.99
CA PRO A 9 0.83 19.26 3.83
C PRO A 9 0.42 18.71 5.21
N GLU A 10 -0.86 18.76 5.55
CA GLU A 10 -1.45 18.30 6.80
C GLU A 10 -2.01 16.86 6.79
N GLY A 11 -2.04 16.16 5.63
CA GLY A 11 -2.50 14.75 5.55
C GLY A 11 -1.63 13.79 6.37
N ARG A 12 -2.22 12.66 6.86
CA ARG A 12 -1.44 11.66 7.64
C ARG A 12 -0.29 11.07 6.83
N ILE A 13 -0.47 10.86 5.52
CA ILE A 13 0.58 10.37 4.63
C ILE A 13 1.74 11.36 4.58
N SER A 14 1.47 12.63 4.30
CA SER A 14 2.49 13.69 4.23
C SER A 14 3.23 13.85 5.56
N ARG A 15 2.49 13.91 6.70
CA ARG A 15 3.11 13.98 8.03
C ARG A 15 3.99 12.77 8.33
N ARG A 16 3.57 11.57 7.93
CA ARG A 16 4.36 10.36 8.14
C ARG A 16 5.66 10.39 7.35
N PHE A 17 5.63 10.74 6.07
CA PHE A 17 6.85 10.84 5.27
C PHE A 17 7.77 11.97 5.73
N ALA A 18 7.21 13.10 6.17
CA ALA A 18 8.01 14.18 6.77
C ALA A 18 8.72 13.73 8.05
N ALA A 19 8.03 13.01 8.94
CA ALA A 19 8.63 12.45 10.15
C ALA A 19 9.71 11.40 9.83
N LEU A 20 9.51 10.56 8.82
CA LEU A 20 10.50 9.59 8.35
C LEU A 20 11.75 10.28 7.80
N ALA A 21 11.57 11.32 6.99
CA ALA A 21 12.67 12.11 6.44
C ALA A 21 13.47 12.82 7.56
N SER A 22 12.77 13.44 8.52
CA SER A 22 13.40 14.08 9.68
C SER A 22 14.17 13.08 10.56
N ALA A 23 13.69 11.84 10.66
CA ALA A 23 14.39 10.77 11.38
C ALA A 23 15.53 10.12 10.55
N GLY A 24 15.79 10.58 9.32
CA GLY A 24 16.81 10.02 8.43
C GLY A 24 16.59 8.57 8.03
N ARG A 25 15.34 8.04 8.04
CA ARG A 25 15.03 6.65 7.75
C ARG A 25 13.93 6.50 6.69
N ALA A 26 13.93 5.38 6.00
CA ALA A 26 12.82 4.96 5.15
C ALA A 26 11.66 4.39 5.98
N GLY A 27 10.47 4.34 5.39
CA GLY A 27 9.28 3.72 5.95
C GLY A 27 9.11 2.25 5.55
N LEU A 28 8.35 1.50 6.35
CA LEU A 28 7.79 0.22 5.99
C LEU A 28 6.30 0.41 5.66
N VAL A 29 5.92 0.09 4.44
CA VAL A 29 4.52 -0.01 4.00
C VAL A 29 4.13 -1.48 3.98
N THR A 30 3.06 -1.85 4.68
CA THR A 30 2.56 -3.23 4.72
C THR A 30 1.27 -3.33 3.93
N TYR A 31 1.19 -4.30 3.02
CA TYR A 31 -0.05 -4.64 2.32
C TYR A 31 -0.64 -5.94 2.86
N LEU A 32 -1.96 -5.94 3.09
CA LEU A 32 -2.75 -7.13 3.40
C LEU A 32 -4.13 -7.00 2.76
N THR A 33 -4.68 -8.14 2.31
CA THR A 33 -6.04 -8.21 1.76
C THR A 33 -7.06 -8.16 2.90
N CYS A 34 -7.99 -7.21 2.84
CA CYS A 34 -9.01 -7.03 3.87
C CYS A 34 -9.88 -8.27 4.03
N GLY A 35 -9.94 -8.79 5.25
CA GLY A 35 -10.76 -9.95 5.57
C GLY A 35 -10.14 -11.29 5.20
N ASP A 36 -8.85 -11.37 4.91
CA ASP A 36 -8.13 -12.62 4.70
C ASP A 36 -7.53 -13.14 6.02
N PRO A 37 -7.84 -14.36 6.49
CA PRO A 37 -8.79 -15.33 5.94
C PRO A 37 -10.24 -15.02 6.33
N ASP A 38 -10.46 -14.19 7.33
CA ASP A 38 -11.74 -13.70 7.87
C ASP A 38 -11.57 -12.30 8.48
N GLY A 39 -12.70 -11.62 8.73
CA GLY A 39 -12.69 -10.24 9.22
C GLY A 39 -12.12 -10.08 10.63
N GLU A 40 -12.26 -11.07 11.50
CA GLU A 40 -11.77 -11.03 12.90
C GLU A 40 -10.25 -11.18 12.92
N SER A 41 -9.72 -12.18 12.23
CA SER A 41 -8.28 -12.41 12.08
C SER A 41 -7.59 -11.20 11.45
N PHE A 42 -8.16 -10.66 10.38
CA PHE A 42 -7.63 -9.45 9.73
C PHE A 42 -7.62 -8.24 10.68
N ALA A 43 -8.72 -7.99 11.39
CA ALA A 43 -8.79 -6.88 12.36
C ALA A 43 -7.77 -7.04 13.49
N GLY A 44 -7.53 -8.27 13.95
CA GLY A 44 -6.51 -8.60 14.94
C GLY A 44 -5.09 -8.31 14.48
N ILE A 45 -4.80 -8.60 13.20
CA ILE A 45 -3.51 -8.24 12.56
C ILE A 45 -3.42 -6.72 12.44
N LEU A 46 -4.42 -6.08 11.82
CA LEU A 46 -4.44 -4.64 11.54
C LEU A 46 -4.16 -3.80 12.79
N ALA A 47 -4.78 -4.18 13.91
CA ALA A 47 -4.63 -3.47 15.18
C ALA A 47 -3.18 -3.44 15.70
N GLN A 48 -2.35 -4.42 15.34
CA GLN A 48 -0.99 -4.57 15.85
C GLN A 48 0.09 -4.11 14.86
N LEU A 49 -0.26 -3.83 13.58
CA LEU A 49 0.70 -3.40 12.56
C LEU A 49 1.51 -2.15 12.95
N PRO A 50 0.91 -1.08 13.52
CA PRO A 50 1.67 0.12 13.88
C PRO A 50 2.75 -0.17 14.92
N GLU A 51 2.43 -0.89 15.98
CA GLU A 51 3.39 -1.27 17.04
C GLU A 51 4.45 -2.25 16.52
N ALA A 52 4.09 -3.12 15.54
CA ALA A 52 5.04 -3.99 14.87
C ALA A 52 6.03 -3.22 13.97
N GLY A 53 5.72 -1.96 13.65
CA GLY A 53 6.61 -1.06 12.93
C GLY A 53 6.19 -0.74 11.50
N ALA A 54 4.96 -1.02 11.13
CA ALA A 54 4.37 -0.48 9.90
C ALA A 54 4.25 1.06 10.01
N ASP A 55 4.84 1.76 9.07
CA ASP A 55 4.77 3.22 9.00
C ASP A 55 3.53 3.69 8.21
N LEU A 56 3.07 2.89 7.26
CA LEU A 56 1.87 3.08 6.47
C LEU A 56 1.26 1.70 6.17
N ILE A 57 -0.07 1.64 6.12
CA ILE A 57 -0.79 0.40 5.89
C ILE A 57 -1.59 0.51 4.59
N GLU A 58 -1.34 -0.40 3.66
CA GLU A 58 -2.16 -0.63 2.48
C GLU A 58 -3.15 -1.76 2.76
N ILE A 59 -4.42 -1.51 2.54
CA ILE A 59 -5.50 -2.48 2.69
C ILE A 59 -6.06 -2.79 1.31
N GLY A 60 -5.83 -4.03 0.85
CA GLY A 60 -6.41 -4.52 -0.39
C GLY A 60 -7.93 -4.70 -0.27
N MET A 61 -8.68 -4.09 -1.15
CA MET A 61 -10.12 -4.27 -1.29
C MET A 61 -10.37 -5.54 -2.13
N PRO A 62 -10.97 -6.62 -1.54
CA PRO A 62 -11.18 -7.85 -2.29
C PRO A 62 -12.08 -7.65 -3.51
N PHE A 63 -11.69 -8.25 -4.62
CA PHE A 63 -12.42 -8.21 -5.89
C PHE A 63 -12.38 -9.57 -6.59
N SER A 64 -13.43 -9.91 -7.34
CA SER A 64 -13.57 -11.20 -8.02
C SER A 64 -12.67 -11.33 -9.25
N ASP A 65 -12.31 -10.20 -9.89
CA ASP A 65 -11.61 -10.17 -11.18
C ASP A 65 -10.30 -9.34 -11.12
N PRO A 66 -9.33 -9.70 -10.26
CA PRO A 66 -8.17 -8.88 -9.94
C PRO A 66 -7.06 -9.07 -10.98
N MET A 67 -7.23 -8.50 -12.17
CA MET A 67 -6.37 -8.71 -13.34
C MET A 67 -4.89 -8.33 -13.17
N ALA A 68 -4.59 -7.42 -12.23
CA ALA A 68 -3.22 -6.95 -11.98
C ALA A 68 -2.56 -7.66 -10.80
N ASP A 69 -3.29 -8.49 -10.04
CA ASP A 69 -2.77 -9.15 -8.85
C ASP A 69 -2.06 -10.46 -9.18
N GLY A 70 -1.00 -10.75 -8.42
CA GLY A 70 -0.33 -12.04 -8.46
C GLY A 70 -1.13 -13.14 -7.74
N PRO A 71 -0.76 -14.42 -7.96
CA PRO A 71 -1.53 -15.57 -7.45
C PRO A 71 -1.79 -15.55 -5.95
N SER A 72 -0.81 -15.11 -5.14
CA SER A 72 -0.95 -15.03 -3.67
C SER A 72 -2.03 -14.03 -3.27
N ILE A 73 -2.08 -12.87 -3.93
CA ILE A 73 -3.06 -11.82 -3.65
C ILE A 73 -4.45 -12.24 -4.15
N GLN A 74 -4.53 -12.85 -5.35
CA GLN A 74 -5.79 -13.41 -5.87
C GLN A 74 -6.38 -14.44 -4.92
N ALA A 75 -5.57 -15.37 -4.42
CA ALA A 75 -5.99 -16.39 -3.46
C ALA A 75 -6.49 -15.77 -2.15
N ALA A 76 -5.82 -14.72 -1.64
CA ALA A 76 -6.25 -13.98 -0.46
C ALA A 76 -7.58 -13.26 -0.69
N GLY A 77 -7.73 -12.61 -1.84
CA GLY A 77 -8.98 -11.97 -2.26
C GLY A 77 -10.16 -12.95 -2.28
N LEU A 78 -9.93 -14.14 -2.86
CA LEU A 78 -10.95 -15.20 -2.91
C LEU A 78 -11.33 -15.70 -1.50
N ARG A 79 -10.36 -15.90 -0.59
CA ARG A 79 -10.65 -16.28 0.80
C ARG A 79 -11.49 -15.21 1.49
N ALA A 80 -11.11 -13.93 1.35
CA ALA A 80 -11.84 -12.81 1.93
C ALA A 80 -13.27 -12.70 1.40
N LEU A 81 -13.48 -12.85 0.08
CA LEU A 81 -14.82 -12.84 -0.54
C LEU A 81 -15.66 -14.01 -0.03
N ASN A 82 -15.09 -15.22 0.06
CA ASN A 82 -15.78 -16.40 0.60
C ASN A 82 -16.14 -16.23 2.09
N ALA A 83 -15.34 -15.48 2.86
CA ALA A 83 -15.65 -15.08 4.23
C ALA A 83 -16.69 -13.93 4.30
N GLY A 84 -17.24 -13.51 3.17
CA GLY A 84 -18.30 -12.50 3.06
C GLY A 84 -17.80 -11.07 3.17
N MET A 85 -16.51 -10.81 2.86
CA MET A 85 -16.00 -9.44 2.83
C MET A 85 -16.62 -8.65 1.68
N THR A 86 -16.89 -7.39 1.96
CA THR A 86 -17.44 -6.41 1.02
C THR A 86 -16.75 -5.07 1.22
N LEU A 87 -16.88 -4.16 0.25
CA LEU A 87 -16.32 -2.81 0.37
C LEU A 87 -16.87 -2.06 1.61
N ALA A 88 -18.18 -2.19 1.89
CA ALA A 88 -18.78 -1.59 3.09
C ALA A 88 -18.20 -2.16 4.40
N ARG A 89 -17.93 -3.47 4.45
CA ARG A 89 -17.27 -4.09 5.61
C ARG A 89 -15.81 -3.65 5.73
N THR A 90 -15.10 -3.51 4.62
CA THR A 90 -13.73 -2.94 4.59
C THR A 90 -13.70 -1.56 5.25
N LEU A 91 -14.61 -0.65 4.86
CA LEU A 91 -14.72 0.68 5.45
C LEU A 91 -15.10 0.61 6.96
N GLY A 92 -15.93 -0.35 7.35
CA GLY A 92 -16.25 -0.60 8.76
C GLY A 92 -15.03 -0.99 9.59
N ILE A 93 -14.17 -1.86 9.06
CA ILE A 93 -12.91 -2.27 9.72
C ILE A 93 -11.96 -1.08 9.85
N VAL A 94 -11.80 -0.28 8.79
CA VAL A 94 -10.98 0.93 8.82
C VAL A 94 -11.47 1.91 9.89
N ARG A 95 -12.78 2.14 9.98
CA ARG A 95 -13.39 3.00 11.01
C ARG A 95 -13.09 2.51 12.42
N ASN A 96 -13.21 1.21 12.67
CA ASN A 96 -12.91 0.61 13.97
C ASN A 96 -11.41 0.73 14.33
N PHE A 97 -10.53 0.53 13.37
CA PHE A 97 -9.10 0.77 13.55
C PHE A 97 -8.83 2.24 13.89
N ARG A 98 -9.41 3.17 13.12
CA ARG A 98 -9.19 4.61 13.28
C ARG A 98 -9.63 5.14 14.65
N ALA A 99 -10.62 4.52 15.29
CA ALA A 99 -11.04 4.86 16.65
C ALA A 99 -9.93 4.60 17.71
N ARG A 100 -8.96 3.73 17.40
CA ARG A 100 -7.85 3.36 18.29
C ARG A 100 -6.52 3.97 17.86
N ASP A 101 -6.32 4.14 16.56
CA ASP A 101 -5.11 4.74 15.97
C ASP A 101 -5.47 5.92 15.06
N PRO A 102 -5.39 7.15 15.57
CA PRO A 102 -5.65 8.35 14.78
C PRO A 102 -4.48 8.77 13.86
N ALA A 103 -3.31 8.13 13.97
CA ALA A 103 -2.05 8.63 13.42
C ALA A 103 -1.51 7.83 12.23
N THR A 104 -1.67 6.51 12.20
CA THR A 104 -1.10 5.67 11.15
C THR A 104 -1.86 5.84 9.84
N PRO A 105 -1.19 6.21 8.72
CA PRO A 105 -1.86 6.35 7.43
C PRO A 105 -2.43 5.02 6.93
N ILE A 106 -3.64 5.06 6.36
CA ILE A 106 -4.30 3.93 5.68
C ILE A 106 -4.57 4.32 4.23
N VAL A 107 -4.12 3.47 3.31
CA VAL A 107 -4.41 3.55 1.89
C VAL A 107 -5.24 2.33 1.48
N LEU A 108 -6.34 2.55 0.77
CA LEU A 108 -7.08 1.45 0.15
C LEU A 108 -6.53 1.20 -1.25
N MET A 109 -6.23 -0.07 -1.54
CA MET A 109 -5.76 -0.50 -2.86
C MET A 109 -6.76 -1.47 -3.49
N GLY A 110 -7.07 -1.27 -4.77
CA GLY A 110 -7.98 -2.15 -5.49
C GLY A 110 -8.31 -1.69 -6.89
N TYR A 111 -9.52 -1.98 -7.31
CA TYR A 111 -10.01 -1.81 -8.67
C TYR A 111 -11.18 -0.83 -8.72
N TYR A 112 -11.37 -0.19 -9.87
CA TYR A 112 -12.40 0.83 -10.05
C TYR A 112 -13.82 0.25 -10.02
N ASN A 113 -14.06 -0.93 -10.59
CA ASN A 113 -15.39 -1.51 -10.70
C ASN A 113 -16.16 -1.61 -9.36
N PRO A 114 -15.58 -2.13 -8.25
CA PRO A 114 -16.26 -2.15 -6.95
C PRO A 114 -16.66 -0.75 -6.45
N ILE A 115 -15.83 0.26 -6.70
CA ILE A 115 -16.11 1.65 -6.33
C ILE A 115 -17.23 2.21 -7.17
N TYR A 116 -17.19 2.01 -8.49
CA TYR A 116 -18.25 2.42 -9.42
C TYR A 116 -19.61 1.82 -9.02
N ARG A 117 -19.64 0.52 -8.68
CA ARG A 117 -20.84 -0.18 -8.20
C ARG A 117 -21.34 0.32 -6.85
N TYR A 118 -20.45 0.76 -5.98
CA TYR A 118 -20.80 1.38 -4.68
C TYR A 118 -21.40 2.78 -4.88
N GLY A 119 -21.03 3.46 -5.97
CA GLY A 119 -21.27 4.86 -6.24
C GLY A 119 -20.10 5.73 -5.78
N VAL A 120 -19.46 6.42 -6.73
CA VAL A 120 -18.18 7.15 -6.48
C VAL A 120 -18.33 8.16 -5.35
N ASP A 121 -19.29 9.08 -5.42
CA ASP A 121 -19.47 10.10 -4.38
C ASP A 121 -19.75 9.51 -3.00
N ARG A 122 -20.60 8.47 -2.96
CA ARG A 122 -20.90 7.76 -1.72
C ARG A 122 -19.66 7.08 -1.16
N PHE A 123 -18.87 6.40 -2.01
CA PHE A 123 -17.63 5.75 -1.60
C PHE A 123 -16.64 6.75 -1.02
N LEU A 124 -16.43 7.89 -1.69
CA LEU A 124 -15.50 8.92 -1.23
C LEU A 124 -15.93 9.52 0.12
N GLY A 125 -17.22 9.81 0.29
CA GLY A 125 -17.77 10.26 1.56
C GLY A 125 -17.59 9.23 2.68
N ASP A 126 -17.94 7.98 2.43
CA ASP A 126 -17.83 6.88 3.41
C ASP A 126 -16.37 6.54 3.74
N ALA A 127 -15.46 6.56 2.74
CA ALA A 127 -14.03 6.33 2.93
C ALA A 127 -13.39 7.44 3.79
N LYS A 128 -13.70 8.71 3.48
CA LYS A 128 -13.24 9.85 4.28
C LYS A 128 -13.73 9.77 5.70
N ALA A 129 -15.04 9.50 5.90
CA ALA A 129 -15.64 9.35 7.22
C ALA A 129 -15.09 8.14 8.00
N ALA A 130 -14.69 7.06 7.32
CA ALA A 130 -14.01 5.92 7.92
C ALA A 130 -12.55 6.24 8.31
N GLY A 131 -11.97 7.34 7.81
CA GLY A 131 -10.60 7.75 8.11
C GLY A 131 -9.55 7.15 7.18
N VAL A 132 -9.93 6.80 5.95
CA VAL A 132 -8.99 6.50 4.85
C VAL A 132 -8.21 7.76 4.50
N ASP A 133 -6.95 7.61 4.16
CA ASP A 133 -6.03 8.72 3.82
C ASP A 133 -5.77 8.81 2.32
N GLY A 134 -5.82 7.70 1.61
CA GLY A 134 -5.55 7.68 0.17
C GLY A 134 -6.04 6.41 -0.53
N LEU A 135 -5.96 6.47 -1.85
CA LEU A 135 -6.42 5.41 -2.76
C LEU A 135 -5.32 5.04 -3.75
N ILE A 136 -5.18 3.74 -4.04
CA ILE A 136 -4.45 3.17 -5.17
C ILE A 136 -5.45 2.38 -5.99
N ILE A 137 -5.78 2.87 -7.21
CA ILE A 137 -6.72 2.20 -8.10
C ILE A 137 -5.94 1.79 -9.35
N VAL A 138 -5.71 0.48 -9.46
CA VAL A 138 -4.72 -0.07 -10.38
C VAL A 138 -5.14 -0.05 -11.86
N ASP A 139 -6.42 0.01 -12.12
CA ASP A 139 -7.04 -0.04 -13.46
C ASP A 139 -7.65 1.29 -13.92
N LEU A 140 -7.45 2.40 -13.17
CA LEU A 140 -7.90 3.73 -13.58
C LEU A 140 -6.71 4.53 -14.15
N PRO A 141 -6.62 4.70 -15.49
CA PRO A 141 -5.53 5.46 -16.10
C PRO A 141 -5.74 6.98 -15.94
N PRO A 142 -4.68 7.80 -16.08
CA PRO A 142 -4.78 9.26 -15.93
C PRO A 142 -5.78 9.94 -16.89
N GLU A 143 -6.05 9.33 -18.03
CA GLU A 143 -7.03 9.82 -19.01
C GLU A 143 -8.47 9.82 -18.49
N HIS A 144 -8.74 9.12 -17.39
CA HIS A 144 -10.03 9.01 -16.72
C HIS A 144 -9.98 9.54 -15.28
N ASP A 145 -9.12 10.53 -15.02
CA ASP A 145 -8.98 11.15 -13.70
C ASP A 145 -10.26 11.81 -13.19
N ASP A 146 -11.11 12.29 -14.09
CA ASP A 146 -12.41 12.87 -13.79
C ASP A 146 -13.41 11.89 -13.17
N GLU A 147 -13.25 10.58 -13.42
CA GLU A 147 -14.17 9.58 -12.88
C GLU A 147 -13.97 9.33 -11.37
N LEU A 148 -12.74 9.42 -10.85
CA LEU A 148 -12.46 9.15 -9.44
C LEU A 148 -11.29 9.95 -8.87
N CYS A 149 -10.19 10.15 -9.62
CA CYS A 149 -8.98 10.77 -9.08
C CYS A 149 -9.23 12.20 -8.62
N LEU A 150 -9.78 13.05 -9.50
CA LEU A 150 -10.08 14.44 -9.15
C LEU A 150 -11.16 14.55 -8.06
N PRO A 151 -12.27 13.78 -8.09
CA PRO A 151 -13.20 13.73 -6.97
C PRO A 151 -12.58 13.29 -5.64
N ALA A 152 -11.66 12.31 -5.65
CA ALA A 152 -10.97 11.85 -4.44
C ALA A 152 -10.10 12.95 -3.84
N LEU A 153 -9.31 13.65 -4.68
CA LEU A 153 -8.50 14.79 -4.26
C LEU A 153 -9.37 15.92 -3.68
N ALA A 154 -10.50 16.23 -4.32
CA ALA A 154 -11.46 17.21 -3.83
C ALA A 154 -12.08 16.81 -2.47
N ALA A 155 -12.28 15.50 -2.23
CA ALA A 155 -12.72 14.95 -0.95
C ALA A 155 -11.59 14.92 0.11
N GLY A 156 -10.36 15.29 -0.26
CA GLY A 156 -9.18 15.28 0.61
C GLY A 156 -8.63 13.88 0.87
N LEU A 157 -8.75 12.97 -0.11
CA LEU A 157 -8.07 11.69 -0.16
C LEU A 157 -6.90 11.79 -1.14
N ASP A 158 -5.71 11.37 -0.73
CA ASP A 158 -4.57 11.31 -1.65
C ASP A 158 -4.83 10.24 -2.73
N PHE A 159 -4.42 10.51 -3.97
CA PHE A 159 -4.52 9.54 -5.06
C PHE A 159 -3.11 9.11 -5.49
N ILE A 160 -2.72 7.91 -5.05
CA ILE A 160 -1.38 7.38 -5.27
C ILE A 160 -1.35 6.67 -6.62
N ARG A 161 -0.40 7.05 -7.47
CA ARG A 161 -0.23 6.43 -8.79
C ARG A 161 0.91 5.41 -8.79
N LEU A 162 0.70 4.37 -9.60
CA LEU A 162 1.71 3.36 -9.88
C LEU A 162 2.58 3.80 -11.05
N ALA A 163 3.89 3.73 -10.87
CA ALA A 163 4.86 3.80 -11.95
C ALA A 163 5.59 2.45 -12.07
N THR A 164 5.86 2.03 -13.28
CA THR A 164 6.47 0.73 -13.61
C THR A 164 7.70 0.92 -14.50
N PRO A 165 8.51 -0.10 -14.74
CA PRO A 165 9.60 -0.04 -15.71
C PRO A 165 9.17 0.36 -17.13
N THR A 166 7.90 0.10 -17.48
CA THR A 166 7.32 0.43 -18.78
C THR A 166 6.74 1.86 -18.85
N THR A 167 6.67 2.57 -17.71
CA THR A 167 6.28 3.99 -17.68
C THR A 167 7.47 4.82 -18.15
N ASP A 168 7.48 5.22 -19.41
CA ASP A 168 8.54 6.02 -20.02
C ASP A 168 8.47 7.52 -19.63
N ASP A 169 9.49 8.29 -20.04
CA ASP A 169 9.56 9.73 -19.71
C ASP A 169 8.48 10.57 -20.41
N LYS A 170 7.86 10.07 -21.51
CA LYS A 170 6.73 10.74 -22.17
C LYS A 170 5.43 10.53 -21.38
N ARG A 171 5.26 9.32 -20.81
CA ARG A 171 4.08 8.95 -20.05
C ARG A 171 4.11 9.51 -18.62
N LEU A 172 5.30 9.62 -18.05
CA LEU A 172 5.49 9.96 -16.64
C LEU A 172 4.81 11.29 -16.22
N PRO A 173 4.87 12.40 -16.99
CA PRO A 173 4.17 13.63 -16.64
C PRO A 173 2.66 13.44 -16.48
N ALA A 174 2.03 12.69 -17.38
CA ALA A 174 0.59 12.41 -17.29
C ALA A 174 0.26 11.55 -16.04
N VAL A 175 1.06 10.53 -15.75
CA VAL A 175 0.89 9.69 -14.56
C VAL A 175 1.03 10.50 -13.28
N LEU A 176 1.95 11.47 -13.24
CA LEU A 176 2.24 12.25 -12.04
C LEU A 176 1.40 13.51 -11.87
N ALA A 177 0.63 13.94 -12.90
CA ALA A 177 -0.10 15.21 -12.90
C ALA A 177 -1.01 15.42 -11.67
N HIS A 178 -1.73 14.40 -11.28
CA HIS A 178 -2.66 14.42 -10.14
C HIS A 178 -2.28 13.42 -9.04
N THR A 179 -1.01 12.97 -9.02
CA THR A 179 -0.51 12.10 -7.96
C THR A 179 -0.34 12.89 -6.66
N ALA A 180 -0.85 12.34 -5.56
CA ALA A 180 -0.71 12.89 -4.22
C ALA A 180 -0.25 11.82 -3.22
N GLY A 181 0.24 12.24 -2.06
CA GLY A 181 0.75 11.37 -1.00
C GLY A 181 2.16 10.86 -1.30
N PHE A 182 2.29 9.90 -2.21
CA PHE A 182 3.58 9.33 -2.66
C PHE A 182 3.44 8.70 -4.05
N ILE A 183 4.57 8.39 -4.67
CA ILE A 183 4.63 7.60 -5.91
C ILE A 183 4.92 6.15 -5.53
N TYR A 184 4.11 5.21 -6.01
CA TYR A 184 4.37 3.79 -5.82
C TYR A 184 5.09 3.24 -7.06
N TYR A 185 6.37 2.89 -6.92
CA TYR A 185 7.13 2.23 -7.98
C TYR A 185 7.05 0.70 -7.84
N VAL A 186 6.42 0.06 -8.81
CA VAL A 186 6.36 -1.41 -8.91
C VAL A 186 7.51 -1.86 -9.80
N SER A 187 8.57 -2.39 -9.21
CA SER A 187 9.82 -2.69 -9.91
C SER A 187 9.81 -3.96 -10.76
N ILE A 188 8.72 -4.72 -10.74
CA ILE A 188 8.59 -5.97 -11.51
C ILE A 188 7.68 -5.72 -12.71
N ALA A 189 8.24 -5.81 -13.92
CA ALA A 189 7.45 -5.94 -15.12
C ALA A 189 6.96 -7.39 -15.24
N GLY A 190 5.69 -7.64 -14.95
CA GLY A 190 5.07 -8.97 -15.03
C GLY A 190 4.48 -9.44 -13.70
N ILE A 191 3.76 -10.56 -13.76
CA ILE A 191 3.07 -11.18 -12.62
C ILE A 191 4.02 -11.35 -11.43
N THR A 192 3.64 -10.81 -10.28
CA THR A 192 4.39 -10.85 -9.02
C THR A 192 4.89 -12.26 -8.70
N GLY A 193 6.22 -12.43 -8.55
CA GLY A 193 6.79 -13.67 -8.01
C GLY A 193 8.04 -14.26 -8.67
N THR A 194 8.54 -13.67 -9.80
CA THR A 194 9.66 -14.27 -10.54
C THR A 194 10.87 -13.39 -10.63
N LYS A 195 11.85 -13.36 -9.95
CA LYS A 195 13.14 -12.63 -9.87
C LYS A 195 13.02 -11.22 -9.27
N ALA A 196 13.73 -11.03 -8.17
CA ALA A 196 14.04 -9.70 -7.65
C ALA A 196 14.77 -8.90 -8.75
N ALA A 197 14.29 -7.68 -9.06
CA ALA A 197 15.02 -6.78 -9.94
C ALA A 197 16.36 -6.42 -9.28
N ASP A 198 17.34 -6.04 -10.08
CA ASP A 198 18.64 -5.60 -9.58
C ASP A 198 18.51 -4.27 -8.81
N ALA A 199 19.22 -4.12 -7.70
CA ALA A 199 19.18 -2.93 -6.86
C ALA A 199 19.57 -1.66 -7.64
N ASP A 200 20.53 -1.76 -8.57
CA ASP A 200 20.97 -0.64 -9.39
C ASP A 200 19.89 -0.18 -10.37
N THR A 201 19.14 -1.12 -10.94
CA THR A 201 17.98 -0.82 -11.79
C THR A 201 16.91 -0.05 -11.02
N VAL A 202 16.62 -0.46 -9.77
CA VAL A 202 15.66 0.23 -8.91
C VAL A 202 16.17 1.62 -8.53
N ALA A 203 17.46 1.74 -8.18
CA ALA A 203 18.07 3.03 -7.86
C ALA A 203 17.98 4.02 -9.04
N GLY A 204 18.25 3.56 -10.25
CA GLY A 204 18.10 4.35 -11.48
C GLY A 204 16.65 4.82 -11.69
N ALA A 205 15.68 3.94 -11.48
CA ALA A 205 14.25 4.26 -11.59
C ALA A 205 13.81 5.30 -10.55
N VAL A 206 14.20 5.11 -9.28
CA VAL A 206 13.90 6.08 -8.20
C VAL A 206 14.54 7.44 -8.50
N ALA A 207 15.80 7.46 -8.94
CA ALA A 207 16.46 8.70 -9.34
C ALA A 207 15.75 9.39 -10.52
N ARG A 208 15.22 8.61 -11.47
CA ARG A 208 14.41 9.12 -12.58
C ARG A 208 13.11 9.76 -12.08
N LEU A 209 12.35 9.08 -11.22
CA LEU A 209 11.10 9.60 -10.64
C LEU A 209 11.34 10.91 -9.87
N ARG A 210 12.42 10.99 -9.11
CA ARG A 210 12.80 12.20 -8.34
C ARG A 210 13.14 13.41 -9.20
N ARG A 211 13.49 13.22 -10.49
CA ARG A 211 13.65 14.35 -11.43
C ARG A 211 12.32 14.95 -11.85
N HIS A 212 11.24 14.17 -11.82
CA HIS A 212 9.91 14.60 -12.26
C HIS A 212 8.96 14.99 -11.11
N SER A 213 9.27 14.61 -9.86
CA SER A 213 8.41 14.88 -8.72
C SER A 213 9.21 14.99 -7.42
N ARG A 214 8.68 15.78 -6.48
CA ARG A 214 9.19 15.88 -5.11
C ARG A 214 8.47 14.95 -4.13
N LEU A 215 7.45 14.22 -4.59
CA LEU A 215 6.74 13.26 -3.76
C LEU A 215 7.69 12.13 -3.31
N PRO A 216 7.49 11.60 -2.10
CA PRO A 216 8.20 10.40 -1.66
C PRO A 216 8.00 9.24 -2.64
N VAL A 217 9.00 8.39 -2.79
CA VAL A 217 8.91 7.19 -3.63
C VAL A 217 8.91 5.95 -2.75
N ALA A 218 7.81 5.21 -2.75
CA ALA A 218 7.70 3.89 -2.15
C ALA A 218 7.94 2.81 -3.22
N VAL A 219 8.70 1.77 -2.89
CA VAL A 219 9.08 0.73 -3.85
C VAL A 219 8.57 -0.64 -3.42
N GLY A 220 7.75 -1.25 -4.29
CA GLY A 220 7.35 -2.65 -4.21
C GLY A 220 8.26 -3.50 -5.10
N PHE A 221 8.94 -4.48 -4.48
CA PHE A 221 10.05 -5.21 -5.11
C PHE A 221 9.98 -6.73 -4.95
N GLY A 222 8.81 -7.29 -4.60
CA GLY A 222 8.75 -8.70 -4.23
C GLY A 222 9.57 -9.01 -2.97
N ILE A 223 9.64 -8.08 -2.04
CA ILE A 223 10.40 -8.15 -0.79
C ILE A 223 9.86 -9.28 0.08
N ARG A 224 10.75 -10.19 0.50
CA ARG A 224 10.44 -11.36 1.33
C ARG A 224 11.23 -11.41 2.63
N THR A 225 12.38 -10.74 2.69
CA THR A 225 13.30 -10.80 3.82
C THR A 225 13.66 -9.42 4.36
N PRO A 226 14.07 -9.31 5.64
CA PRO A 226 14.57 -8.06 6.21
C PRO A 226 15.74 -7.45 5.43
N GLN A 227 16.61 -8.30 4.86
CA GLN A 227 17.76 -7.85 4.06
C GLN A 227 17.32 -7.18 2.75
N GLN A 228 16.31 -7.77 2.08
CA GLN A 228 15.73 -7.15 0.88
C GLN A 228 15.01 -5.84 1.22
N ALA A 229 14.26 -5.80 2.32
CA ALA A 229 13.63 -4.58 2.82
C ALA A 229 14.66 -3.48 3.11
N ALA A 230 15.78 -3.85 3.76
CA ALA A 230 16.91 -2.96 4.01
C ALA A 230 17.56 -2.44 2.72
N ALA A 231 17.71 -3.29 1.70
CA ALA A 231 18.28 -2.88 0.42
C ALA A 231 17.41 -1.81 -0.27
N VAL A 232 16.09 -2.00 -0.30
CA VAL A 232 15.15 -1.01 -0.83
C VAL A 232 15.14 0.27 0.01
N ALA A 233 15.17 0.17 1.33
CA ALA A 233 15.17 1.30 2.25
C ALA A 233 16.40 2.22 2.12
N ARG A 234 17.52 1.73 1.54
CA ARG A 234 18.68 2.59 1.22
C ARG A 234 18.47 3.46 -0.01
N ILE A 235 17.55 3.08 -0.89
CA ILE A 235 17.34 3.68 -2.22
C ILE A 235 16.09 4.55 -2.22
N ALA A 236 15.00 4.06 -1.61
CA ALA A 236 13.67 4.65 -1.66
C ALA A 236 13.26 5.26 -0.30
N ASP A 237 12.15 6.00 -0.29
CA ASP A 237 11.60 6.61 0.91
C ASP A 237 10.75 5.62 1.72
N ALA A 238 10.27 4.54 1.08
CA ALA A 238 9.65 3.42 1.76
C ALA A 238 9.82 2.11 0.99
N ALA A 239 9.86 1.00 1.72
CA ALA A 239 9.78 -0.35 1.20
C ALA A 239 8.36 -0.89 1.39
N VAL A 240 7.74 -1.41 0.31
CA VAL A 240 6.39 -1.97 0.34
C VAL A 240 6.46 -3.49 0.33
N VAL A 241 5.80 -4.12 1.30
CA VAL A 241 5.77 -5.59 1.46
C VAL A 241 4.33 -6.07 1.47
N GLY A 242 3.96 -6.85 0.46
CA GLY A 242 2.63 -7.43 0.31
C GLY A 242 2.64 -8.95 0.30
N SER A 243 3.02 -9.57 -0.82
CA SER A 243 2.89 -11.02 -1.05
C SER A 243 3.49 -11.87 0.08
N ALA A 244 4.63 -11.45 0.66
CA ALA A 244 5.26 -12.18 1.77
C ALA A 244 4.38 -12.22 3.03
N LEU A 245 3.65 -11.14 3.33
CA LEU A 245 2.72 -11.09 4.47
C LEU A 245 1.45 -11.89 4.18
N VAL A 246 0.90 -11.78 2.98
CA VAL A 246 -0.27 -12.57 2.53
C VAL A 246 0.06 -14.07 2.53
N GLU A 247 1.24 -14.46 2.07
CA GLU A 247 1.70 -15.86 2.13
C GLU A 247 1.92 -16.31 3.59
N ARG A 248 2.31 -15.42 4.50
CA ARG A 248 2.39 -15.72 5.93
C ARG A 248 1.01 -16.00 6.52
N VAL A 249 -0.03 -15.27 6.10
CA VAL A 249 -1.42 -15.59 6.45
C VAL A 249 -1.76 -16.98 5.93
N ALA A 250 -1.56 -17.25 4.64
CA ALA A 250 -1.89 -18.52 4.00
C ALA A 250 -1.20 -19.73 4.66
N ALA A 251 0.07 -19.61 5.08
CA ALA A 251 0.82 -20.65 5.76
C ALA A 251 0.29 -21.00 7.17
N ASN A 252 -0.50 -20.10 7.75
CA ASN A 252 -1.09 -20.27 9.07
C ASN A 252 -2.59 -20.61 9.02
N LEU A 253 -3.05 -21.19 7.92
CA LEU A 253 -4.41 -21.74 7.79
C LEU A 253 -4.40 -23.25 7.99
N ASP A 254 -5.51 -23.78 8.51
CA ASP A 254 -5.77 -25.23 8.57
C ASP A 254 -6.25 -25.79 7.21
N GLY A 255 -6.52 -27.09 7.17
CA GLY A 255 -6.99 -27.75 5.95
C GLY A 255 -8.39 -27.29 5.46
N ALA A 256 -9.14 -26.57 6.31
CA ALA A 256 -10.43 -25.95 5.97
C ALA A 256 -10.30 -24.45 5.61
N GLY A 257 -9.07 -23.93 5.55
CA GLY A 257 -8.81 -22.52 5.26
C GLY A 257 -9.08 -21.57 6.43
N LYS A 258 -9.26 -22.07 7.65
CA LYS A 258 -9.48 -21.25 8.84
C LYS A 258 -8.17 -20.87 9.51
N ALA A 259 -8.17 -19.74 10.19
CA ALA A 259 -7.03 -19.27 10.97
C ALA A 259 -6.63 -20.29 12.06
N LYS A 260 -5.37 -20.71 12.06
CA LYS A 260 -4.79 -21.47 13.18
C LYS A 260 -4.52 -20.56 14.38
N PRO A 261 -4.52 -21.09 15.59
CA PRO A 261 -3.98 -20.39 16.75
C PRO A 261 -2.56 -19.87 16.44
N GLY A 262 -2.30 -18.58 16.72
CA GLY A 262 -0.99 -17.97 16.46
C GLY A 262 -0.85 -17.29 15.10
N LEU A 263 -1.84 -17.35 14.19
CA LEU A 263 -1.78 -16.67 12.89
C LEU A 263 -1.40 -15.19 13.03
N VAL A 264 -2.10 -14.47 13.89
CA VAL A 264 -1.83 -13.03 14.12
C VAL A 264 -0.39 -12.81 14.56
N ALA A 265 0.09 -13.56 15.56
CA ALA A 265 1.47 -13.46 16.05
C ALA A 265 2.49 -13.73 14.93
N ALA A 266 2.28 -14.76 14.11
CA ALA A 266 3.17 -15.11 13.01
C ALA A 266 3.29 -13.99 11.95
N VAL A 267 2.21 -13.28 11.65
CA VAL A 267 2.23 -12.14 10.73
C VAL A 267 2.93 -10.95 11.40
N ILE A 268 2.62 -10.66 12.64
CA ILE A 268 3.20 -9.53 13.39
C ILE A 268 4.71 -9.71 13.58
N ASP A 269 5.19 -10.91 13.87
CA ASP A 269 6.63 -11.19 13.99
C ASP A 269 7.35 -11.01 12.65
N ALA A 270 6.72 -11.37 11.53
CA ALA A 270 7.27 -11.09 10.20
C ALA A 270 7.37 -9.58 9.94
N VAL A 271 6.34 -8.81 10.32
CA VAL A 271 6.36 -7.33 10.19
C VAL A 271 7.45 -6.72 11.05
N LYS A 272 7.60 -7.15 12.32
CA LYS A 272 8.69 -6.69 13.21
C LYS A 272 10.08 -6.93 12.61
N ALA A 273 10.30 -8.12 12.05
CA ALA A 273 11.57 -8.45 11.41
C ALA A 273 11.86 -7.55 10.20
N LEU A 274 10.87 -7.31 9.34
CA LEU A 274 10.97 -6.40 8.19
C LEU A 274 11.23 -4.95 8.64
N ALA A 275 10.51 -4.48 9.67
CA ALA A 275 10.67 -3.14 10.24
C ALA A 275 12.09 -2.92 10.79
N LEU A 276 12.67 -3.91 11.46
CA LEU A 276 14.07 -3.86 11.92
C LEU A 276 15.03 -3.72 10.74
N GLY A 277 14.81 -4.46 9.65
CA GLY A 277 15.60 -4.34 8.42
C GLY A 277 15.53 -2.92 7.83
N VAL A 278 14.33 -2.38 7.67
CA VAL A 278 14.11 -1.02 7.14
C VAL A 278 14.75 0.04 8.04
N ARG A 279 14.53 -0.02 9.35
CA ARG A 279 15.04 0.97 10.33
C ARG A 279 16.57 0.98 10.42
N GLY A 280 17.19 -0.18 10.27
CA GLY A 280 18.66 -0.32 10.30
C GLY A 280 19.36 0.16 9.02
N ALA A 281 18.64 0.30 7.91
CA ALA A 281 19.24 0.44 6.58
C ALA A 281 20.02 1.75 6.36
N ARG A 282 19.59 2.89 6.92
CA ARG A 282 20.24 4.19 6.72
C ARG A 282 21.32 4.53 7.77
N ARG A 283 21.36 3.82 8.90
CA ARG A 283 22.43 4.00 9.90
C ARG A 283 23.80 3.49 9.40
N ALA A 284 23.82 2.55 8.45
CA ALA A 284 25.05 2.05 7.87
C ALA A 284 25.66 2.95 6.76
N ALA A 285 24.92 3.95 6.27
CA ALA A 285 25.39 4.89 5.24
C ALA A 285 25.88 6.23 5.82
N ALA A 286 25.78 6.43 7.13
CA ALA A 286 26.20 7.66 7.84
C ALA A 286 27.51 7.46 8.67
N ALA A 287 28.18 6.32 8.50
CA ALA A 287 29.52 6.05 9.01
C ALA A 287 30.57 6.08 7.85
#